data_b97f118d93ab0eca793a5462e70b6bd7
#
_entry.id   b97f118d93ab0eca793a5462e70b6bd7
#
_cell.length_a   1.000
_cell.length_b   1.000
_cell.length_c   1.000
_cell.angle_alpha   90.00
_cell.angle_beta   90.00
_cell.angle_gamma   90.00
#
_symmetry.space_group_name_H-M   'P 1'
#
loop_
_entity.id
_entity.type
_entity.pdbx_description
1 polymer ?
#
loop_
_entity_poly.entity_id
_entity_poly.type
_entity_poly.pdbx_seq_one_letter_code
_entity_poly.pdbx_strand_id
1 'polypeptide(L)'
;NLLGGMDKATSGTIQVGNEIISNYSDKELTSYRSENVGFIFQFYNILPTLTVLENVELVSEIVKKPKNARKILKEVGLEKHYNKFPNQLSGGEQQRVSIARAIAKDPLLLLCDEPTGALDSKTGVEVLKLLKKQCDSNNGENTVVIVTHNSLIAEIADRVIRLKNGKVESNEINKKPKDIDEVVW
;
A
#
# COMPACT_ATOMS: atom_id res chain seq x y z
N ASN A 1 -7.39 -7.22 6.58
CA ASN A 1 -7.70 -8.52 5.96
C ASN A 1 -9.04 -8.48 5.20
N LEU A 2 -10.17 -8.02 5.82
CA LEU A 2 -11.50 -8.01 5.22
C LEU A 2 -11.57 -7.17 3.94
N LEU A 3 -11.12 -5.92 3.97
CA LEU A 3 -11.08 -5.04 2.79
C LEU A 3 -10.22 -5.60 1.66
N GLY A 4 -9.16 -6.30 2.01
CA GLY A 4 -8.28 -6.95 1.04
C GLY A 4 -8.79 -8.30 0.52
N GLY A 5 -9.93 -8.78 1.00
CA GLY A 5 -10.48 -10.09 0.60
C GLY A 5 -9.61 -11.28 1.02
N MET A 6 -8.76 -11.12 2.06
CA MET A 6 -7.99 -12.22 2.65
C MET A 6 -8.81 -13.03 3.65
N ASP A 7 -9.89 -12.44 4.15
CA ASP A 7 -10.80 -13.02 5.11
C ASP A 7 -12.24 -12.66 4.74
N LYS A 8 -13.20 -13.42 5.21
CA LYS A 8 -14.64 -13.22 4.95
C LYS A 8 -15.33 -12.60 6.14
N ALA A 9 -16.23 -11.65 5.89
CA ALA A 9 -17.08 -11.09 6.93
C ALA A 9 -18.09 -12.13 7.40
N THR A 10 -18.25 -12.30 8.72
CA THR A 10 -19.29 -13.17 9.30
C THR A 10 -20.70 -12.63 8.99
N SER A 11 -20.83 -11.31 8.94
CA SER A 11 -22.08 -10.62 8.62
C SER A 11 -21.81 -9.20 8.12
N GLY A 12 -22.79 -8.55 7.53
CA GLY A 12 -22.67 -7.21 6.99
C GLY A 12 -22.17 -7.20 5.55
N THR A 13 -21.95 -6.00 5.02
CA THR A 13 -21.59 -5.76 3.63
C THR A 13 -20.26 -5.03 3.53
N ILE A 14 -19.38 -5.50 2.64
CA ILE A 14 -18.15 -4.82 2.26
C ILE A 14 -18.28 -4.42 0.80
N GLN A 15 -18.23 -3.12 0.53
CA GLN A 15 -18.27 -2.58 -0.81
C GLN A 15 -16.96 -1.84 -1.11
N VAL A 16 -16.37 -2.11 -2.26
CA VAL A 16 -15.17 -1.44 -2.77
C VAL A 16 -15.45 -0.96 -4.19
N GLY A 17 -15.42 0.36 -4.39
CA GLY A 17 -15.94 0.95 -5.61
C GLY A 17 -17.42 0.58 -5.80
N ASN A 18 -17.74 -0.03 -6.92
CA ASN A 18 -19.10 -0.49 -7.25
C ASN A 18 -19.33 -1.98 -6.94
N GLU A 19 -18.36 -2.70 -6.37
CA GLU A 19 -18.41 -4.13 -6.14
C GLU A 19 -18.68 -4.48 -4.68
N ILE A 20 -19.61 -5.42 -4.43
CA ILE A 20 -19.92 -5.96 -3.10
C ILE A 20 -19.10 -7.24 -2.92
N ILE A 21 -17.91 -7.10 -2.37
CA ILE A 21 -16.94 -8.19 -2.23
C ILE A 21 -17.29 -9.20 -1.12
N SER A 22 -18.18 -8.83 -0.18
CA SER A 22 -18.63 -9.73 0.89
C SER A 22 -19.37 -10.96 0.37
N ASN A 23 -19.91 -10.90 -0.87
CA ASN A 23 -20.63 -12.00 -1.50
C ASN A 23 -19.73 -12.86 -2.40
N TYR A 24 -18.44 -12.53 -2.52
CA TYR A 24 -17.53 -13.20 -3.43
C TYR A 24 -17.15 -14.60 -2.94
N SER A 25 -17.06 -15.54 -3.88
CA SER A 25 -16.40 -16.83 -3.69
C SER A 25 -14.89 -16.66 -3.53
N ASP A 26 -14.19 -17.69 -3.06
CA ASP A 26 -12.72 -17.65 -2.92
C ASP A 26 -11.99 -17.37 -4.24
N LYS A 27 -12.54 -17.85 -5.36
CA LYS A 27 -12.03 -17.59 -6.70
C LYS A 27 -12.19 -16.12 -7.08
N GLU A 28 -13.35 -15.53 -6.81
CA GLU A 28 -13.61 -14.11 -7.08
C GLU A 28 -12.79 -13.21 -6.18
N LEU A 29 -12.61 -13.55 -4.90
CA LEU A 29 -11.71 -12.85 -3.99
C LEU A 29 -10.26 -12.93 -4.45
N THR A 30 -9.83 -14.05 -5.04
CA THR A 30 -8.49 -14.18 -5.62
C THR A 30 -8.31 -13.25 -6.82
N SER A 31 -9.30 -13.16 -7.72
CA SER A 31 -9.31 -12.22 -8.84
C SER A 31 -9.31 -10.77 -8.36
N TYR A 32 -10.17 -10.45 -7.39
CA TYR A 32 -10.24 -9.14 -6.76
C TYR A 32 -8.89 -8.71 -6.17
N ARG A 33 -8.22 -9.59 -5.39
CA ARG A 33 -6.88 -9.30 -4.85
C ARG A 33 -5.84 -9.08 -5.92
N SER A 34 -5.89 -9.89 -6.98
CA SER A 34 -4.90 -9.77 -8.07
C SER A 34 -5.05 -8.46 -8.84
N GLU A 35 -6.25 -8.01 -9.10
CA GLU A 35 -6.53 -6.88 -9.99
C GLU A 35 -6.69 -5.55 -9.24
N ASN A 36 -7.35 -5.54 -8.07
CA ASN A 36 -7.79 -4.31 -7.41
C ASN A 36 -7.01 -3.93 -6.15
N VAL A 37 -6.27 -4.87 -5.53
CA VAL A 37 -5.65 -4.62 -4.24
C VAL A 37 -4.14 -4.71 -4.28
N GLY A 38 -3.46 -3.66 -3.84
CA GLY A 38 -2.04 -3.67 -3.50
C GLY A 38 -1.86 -3.82 -1.98
N PHE A 39 -0.89 -4.64 -1.56
CA PHE A 39 -0.54 -4.82 -0.16
C PHE A 39 0.88 -4.35 0.10
N ILE A 40 1.05 -3.58 1.17
CA ILE A 40 2.34 -3.18 1.72
C ILE A 40 2.36 -3.60 3.17
N PHE A 41 3.33 -4.44 3.54
CA PHE A 41 3.47 -5.01 4.87
C PHE A 41 4.66 -4.40 5.61
N GLN A 42 4.63 -4.44 6.93
CA GLN A 42 5.71 -3.98 7.80
C GLN A 42 7.04 -4.70 7.52
N PHE A 43 7.01 -5.99 7.21
CA PHE A 43 8.18 -6.83 6.92
C PHE A 43 8.44 -7.02 5.40
N TYR A 44 8.17 -6.02 4.61
CA TYR A 44 8.45 -5.88 3.17
C TYR A 44 7.93 -7.01 2.26
N ASN A 45 7.95 -8.29 2.67
CA ASN A 45 7.51 -9.48 1.91
C ASN A 45 8.10 -9.59 0.50
N ILE A 46 9.35 -9.11 0.31
CA ILE A 46 10.08 -9.25 -0.94
C ILE A 46 10.79 -10.60 -1.00
N LEU A 47 10.93 -11.16 -2.20
CA LEU A 47 11.57 -12.46 -2.40
C LEU A 47 13.09 -12.31 -2.40
N PRO A 48 13.81 -12.94 -1.43
CA PRO A 48 15.26 -12.72 -1.28
C PRO A 48 16.10 -13.33 -2.40
N THR A 49 15.53 -14.26 -3.15
CA THR A 49 16.18 -14.96 -4.28
C THR A 49 16.05 -14.22 -5.60
N LEU A 50 15.25 -13.16 -5.64
CA LEU A 50 15.04 -12.33 -6.83
C LEU A 50 15.68 -10.96 -6.65
N THR A 51 16.16 -10.40 -7.74
CA THR A 51 16.64 -9.01 -7.79
C THR A 51 15.52 -8.02 -7.53
N VAL A 52 15.85 -6.76 -7.30
CA VAL A 52 14.90 -5.65 -7.16
C VAL A 52 13.95 -5.58 -8.36
N LEU A 53 14.49 -5.66 -9.57
CA LEU A 53 13.67 -5.61 -10.79
C LEU A 53 12.74 -6.82 -10.89
N GLU A 54 13.25 -8.03 -10.72
CA GLU A 54 12.46 -9.25 -10.78
C GLU A 54 11.34 -9.29 -9.72
N ASN A 55 11.59 -8.77 -8.50
CA ASN A 55 10.56 -8.65 -7.47
C ASN A 55 9.36 -7.79 -7.92
N VAL A 56 9.58 -6.77 -8.73
CA VAL A 56 8.51 -5.92 -9.27
C VAL A 56 7.91 -6.52 -10.54
N GLU A 57 8.72 -7.15 -11.39
CA GLU A 57 8.26 -7.79 -12.63
C GLU A 57 7.35 -8.99 -12.38
N LEU A 58 7.44 -9.66 -11.21
CA LEU A 58 6.48 -10.71 -10.81
C LEU A 58 5.01 -10.31 -10.96
N VAL A 59 4.72 -9.01 -10.86
CA VAL A 59 3.36 -8.51 -11.03
C VAL A 59 2.81 -8.80 -12.42
N SER A 60 3.67 -8.87 -13.45
CA SER A 60 3.28 -9.18 -14.82
C SER A 60 2.71 -10.59 -15.00
N GLU A 61 3.04 -11.51 -14.08
CA GLU A 61 2.50 -12.87 -14.07
C GLU A 61 1.08 -12.95 -13.49
N ILE A 62 0.65 -11.90 -12.78
CA ILE A 62 -0.58 -11.90 -12.01
C ILE A 62 -1.63 -10.95 -12.62
N VAL A 63 -1.18 -9.84 -13.21
CA VAL A 63 -2.02 -8.74 -13.68
C VAL A 63 -1.94 -8.61 -15.21
N LYS A 64 -3.10 -8.45 -15.85
CA LYS A 64 -3.18 -8.35 -17.33
C LYS A 64 -2.48 -7.12 -17.91
N LYS A 65 -2.46 -6.01 -17.16
CA LYS A 65 -1.89 -4.73 -17.61
C LYS A 65 -1.04 -4.09 -16.50
N PRO A 66 0.11 -4.69 -16.14
CA PRO A 66 0.98 -4.10 -15.13
C PRO A 66 1.63 -2.83 -15.64
N LYS A 67 1.93 -1.90 -14.74
CA LYS A 67 2.81 -0.76 -15.03
C LYS A 67 4.24 -1.25 -15.29
N ASN A 68 5.00 -0.50 -16.05
CA ASN A 68 6.40 -0.83 -16.35
C ASN A 68 7.25 -0.79 -15.08
N ALA A 69 7.84 -1.93 -14.71
CA ALA A 69 8.61 -2.11 -13.46
C ALA A 69 9.79 -1.13 -13.35
N ARG A 70 10.54 -0.90 -14.43
CA ARG A 70 11.69 0.04 -14.44
C ARG A 70 11.24 1.47 -14.21
N LYS A 71 10.10 1.87 -14.80
CA LYS A 71 9.52 3.20 -14.60
C LYS A 71 9.11 3.38 -13.14
N ILE A 72 8.42 2.41 -12.55
CA ILE A 72 8.02 2.45 -11.15
C ILE A 72 9.24 2.49 -10.22
N LEU A 73 10.23 1.63 -10.44
CA LEU A 73 11.46 1.63 -9.65
C LEU A 73 12.21 2.95 -9.71
N LYS A 74 12.20 3.62 -10.86
CA LYS A 74 12.73 4.99 -10.96
C LYS A 74 11.91 5.98 -10.14
N GLU A 75 10.57 5.88 -10.16
CA GLU A 75 9.67 6.76 -9.39
C GLU A 75 9.87 6.64 -7.88
N VAL A 76 10.24 5.45 -7.39
CA VAL A 76 10.57 5.21 -5.98
C VAL A 76 12.06 5.38 -5.66
N GLY A 77 12.87 5.92 -6.60
CA GLY A 77 14.29 6.24 -6.39
C GLY A 77 15.22 5.02 -6.36
N LEU A 78 14.86 3.94 -7.05
CA LEU A 78 15.64 2.68 -7.10
C LEU A 78 16.24 2.37 -8.48
N GLU A 79 16.37 3.34 -9.37
CA GLU A 79 16.89 3.14 -10.73
C GLU A 79 18.32 2.59 -10.76
N LYS A 80 19.12 2.81 -9.73
CA LYS A 80 20.49 2.30 -9.61
C LYS A 80 20.59 0.91 -8.97
N HIS A 81 19.45 0.31 -8.60
CA HIS A 81 19.38 -0.89 -7.77
C HIS A 81 18.74 -2.11 -8.48
N TYR A 82 18.43 -2.02 -9.77
CA TYR A 82 17.70 -3.07 -10.52
C TYR A 82 18.25 -4.48 -10.33
N ASN A 83 19.57 -4.62 -10.35
CA ASN A 83 20.26 -5.92 -10.29
C ASN A 83 20.71 -6.30 -8.87
N LYS A 84 20.41 -5.49 -7.85
CA LYS A 84 20.71 -5.83 -6.47
C LYS A 84 19.68 -6.82 -5.92
N PHE A 85 20.14 -7.66 -4.99
CA PHE A 85 19.27 -8.54 -4.21
C PHE A 85 18.83 -7.82 -2.92
N PRO A 86 17.71 -8.24 -2.30
CA PRO A 86 17.19 -7.65 -1.07
C PRO A 86 18.21 -7.51 0.06
N ASN A 87 19.09 -8.48 0.25
CA ASN A 87 20.15 -8.43 1.27
C ASN A 87 21.24 -7.37 1.05
N GLN A 88 21.24 -6.73 -0.13
CA GLN A 88 22.15 -5.64 -0.49
C GLN A 88 21.50 -4.25 -0.33
N LEU A 89 20.29 -4.21 0.23
CA LEU A 89 19.48 -3.01 0.39
C LEU A 89 19.32 -2.65 1.86
N SER A 90 19.25 -1.35 2.17
CA SER A 90 18.74 -0.86 3.44
C SER A 90 17.27 -1.19 3.64
N GLY A 91 16.78 -1.17 4.89
CA GLY A 91 15.36 -1.40 5.19
C GLY A 91 14.42 -0.46 4.41
N GLY A 92 14.78 0.82 4.30
CA GLY A 92 14.01 1.79 3.51
C GLY A 92 14.00 1.51 2.01
N GLU A 93 15.11 1.01 1.45
CA GLU A 93 15.17 0.58 0.06
C GLU A 93 14.30 -0.67 -0.15
N GLN A 94 14.33 -1.64 0.77
CA GLN A 94 13.47 -2.82 0.73
C GLN A 94 11.98 -2.44 0.80
N GLN A 95 11.62 -1.48 1.65
CA GLN A 95 10.26 -0.96 1.72
C GLN A 95 9.84 -0.32 0.41
N ARG A 96 10.71 0.46 -0.23
CA ARG A 96 10.42 1.04 -1.54
C ARG A 96 10.27 -0.01 -2.66
N VAL A 97 10.98 -1.15 -2.60
CA VAL A 97 10.73 -2.29 -3.50
C VAL A 97 9.33 -2.88 -3.27
N SER A 98 8.93 -3.08 -2.00
CA SER A 98 7.59 -3.57 -1.64
C SER A 98 6.50 -2.63 -2.17
N ILE A 99 6.68 -1.32 -1.99
CA ILE A 99 5.77 -0.30 -2.52
C ILE A 99 5.74 -0.35 -4.05
N ALA A 100 6.90 -0.39 -4.72
CA ALA A 100 7.00 -0.48 -6.17
C ALA A 100 6.23 -1.68 -6.71
N ARG A 101 6.37 -2.85 -6.07
CA ARG A 101 5.62 -4.05 -6.42
C ARG A 101 4.11 -3.88 -6.25
N ALA A 102 3.67 -3.25 -5.15
CA ALA A 102 2.25 -3.02 -4.90
C ALA A 102 1.63 -2.06 -5.92
N ILE A 103 2.29 -0.95 -6.26
CA ILE A 103 1.77 0.06 -7.18
C ILE A 103 1.92 -0.33 -8.67
N ALA A 104 2.81 -1.29 -8.98
CA ALA A 104 2.95 -1.81 -10.34
C ALA A 104 1.68 -2.53 -10.83
N LYS A 105 0.82 -2.96 -9.92
CA LYS A 105 -0.51 -3.53 -10.23
C LYS A 105 -1.52 -2.48 -10.69
N ASP A 106 -1.26 -1.19 -10.47
CA ASP A 106 -2.22 -0.09 -10.62
C ASP A 106 -3.52 -0.31 -9.80
N PRO A 107 -3.41 -0.58 -8.49
CA PRO A 107 -4.53 -1.02 -7.68
C PRO A 107 -5.49 0.13 -7.39
N LEU A 108 -6.81 -0.17 -7.33
CA LEU A 108 -7.83 0.74 -6.83
C LEU A 108 -7.68 0.99 -5.32
N LEU A 109 -7.28 -0.06 -4.58
CA LEU A 109 -7.13 -0.04 -3.13
C LEU A 109 -5.71 -0.47 -2.72
N LEU A 110 -4.99 0.40 -2.03
CA LEU A 110 -3.67 0.12 -1.47
C LEU A 110 -3.80 -0.02 0.05
N LEU A 111 -3.51 -1.21 0.57
CA LEU A 111 -3.58 -1.52 1.99
C LEU A 111 -2.17 -1.58 2.58
N CYS A 112 -1.90 -0.70 3.54
CA CYS A 112 -0.59 -0.55 4.17
C CYS A 112 -0.69 -0.90 5.66
N ASP A 113 0.10 -1.86 6.10
CA ASP A 113 0.23 -2.24 7.50
C ASP A 113 1.58 -1.75 8.02
N GLU A 114 1.55 -0.73 8.89
CA GLU A 114 2.73 -0.05 9.47
C GLU A 114 3.83 0.29 8.44
N PRO A 115 3.52 1.01 7.34
CA PRO A 115 4.44 1.17 6.22
C PRO A 115 5.73 1.93 6.56
N THR A 116 5.77 2.62 7.70
CA THR A 116 6.92 3.39 8.19
C THR A 116 7.51 2.86 9.49
N GLY A 117 6.92 1.82 10.10
CA GLY A 117 7.22 1.38 11.46
C GLY A 117 8.67 0.88 11.70
N ALA A 118 9.37 0.49 10.63
CA ALA A 118 10.77 0.03 10.71
C ALA A 118 11.77 1.01 10.06
N LEU A 119 11.34 2.26 9.79
CA LEU A 119 12.13 3.25 9.06
C LEU A 119 12.54 4.42 9.95
N ASP A 120 13.67 5.05 9.63
CA ASP A 120 14.02 6.35 10.19
C ASP A 120 13.05 7.44 9.67
N SER A 121 12.96 8.55 10.39
CA SER A 121 12.00 9.62 10.11
C SER A 121 12.10 10.15 8.67
N LYS A 122 13.30 10.34 8.14
CA LYS A 122 13.49 10.85 6.78
C LYS A 122 12.97 9.88 5.73
N THR A 123 13.32 8.62 5.85
CA THR A 123 12.86 7.56 4.94
C THR A 123 11.33 7.35 5.08
N GLY A 124 10.80 7.47 6.31
CA GLY A 124 9.36 7.41 6.57
C GLY A 124 8.58 8.49 5.80
N VAL A 125 9.06 9.73 5.84
CA VAL A 125 8.50 10.86 5.06
C VAL A 125 8.50 10.57 3.56
N GLU A 126 9.63 10.06 3.01
CA GLU A 126 9.71 9.69 1.59
C GLU A 126 8.66 8.63 1.21
N VAL A 127 8.49 7.61 2.06
CA VAL A 127 7.49 6.56 1.86
C VAL A 127 6.07 7.13 1.87
N LEU A 128 5.73 7.99 2.83
CA LEU A 128 4.41 8.61 2.89
C LEU A 128 4.11 9.50 1.68
N LYS A 129 5.11 10.24 1.17
CA LYS A 129 4.98 11.00 -0.08
C LYS A 129 4.67 10.10 -1.28
N LEU A 130 5.31 8.93 -1.37
CA LEU A 130 4.99 7.95 -2.41
C LEU A 130 3.56 7.43 -2.29
N LEU A 131 3.09 7.14 -1.06
CA LEU A 131 1.72 6.70 -0.81
C LEU A 131 0.69 7.80 -1.13
N LYS A 132 0.96 9.04 -0.72
CA LYS A 132 0.09 10.19 -1.05
C LYS A 132 -0.04 10.38 -2.55
N LYS A 133 1.06 10.29 -3.29
CA LYS A 133 1.05 10.34 -4.76
C LYS A 133 0.14 9.28 -5.39
N GLN A 134 -0.05 8.12 -4.74
CA GLN A 134 -0.97 7.10 -5.24
C GLN A 134 -2.45 7.51 -5.06
N CYS A 135 -2.79 8.24 -3.98
CA CYS A 135 -4.14 8.81 -3.83
C CYS A 135 -4.46 9.80 -4.96
N ASP A 136 -3.48 10.62 -5.34
CA ASP A 136 -3.65 11.67 -6.37
C ASP A 136 -3.59 11.11 -7.80
N SER A 137 -3.20 9.85 -7.96
CA SER A 137 -3.17 9.19 -9.27
C SER A 137 -4.58 8.76 -9.69
N ASN A 138 -4.75 8.45 -10.98
CA ASN A 138 -6.03 7.99 -11.55
C ASN A 138 -7.21 8.93 -11.22
N ASN A 139 -6.99 10.27 -11.34
CA ASN A 139 -7.99 11.30 -11.03
C ASN A 139 -8.54 11.26 -9.59
N GLY A 140 -7.77 10.75 -8.63
CA GLY A 140 -8.18 10.63 -7.23
C GLY A 140 -9.13 9.46 -6.94
N GLU A 141 -9.27 8.51 -7.85
CA GLU A 141 -10.10 7.32 -7.64
C GLU A 141 -9.43 6.26 -6.75
N ASN A 142 -8.09 6.33 -6.61
CA ASN A 142 -7.36 5.37 -5.79
C ASN A 142 -7.49 5.69 -4.30
N THR A 143 -7.64 4.65 -3.50
CA THR A 143 -7.71 4.76 -2.04
C THR A 143 -6.50 4.10 -1.40
N VAL A 144 -5.83 4.83 -0.50
CA VAL A 144 -4.76 4.28 0.36
C VAL A 144 -5.27 4.19 1.79
N VAL A 145 -5.26 2.99 2.34
CA VAL A 145 -5.63 2.73 3.74
C VAL A 145 -4.37 2.36 4.50
N ILE A 146 -4.03 3.14 5.51
CA ILE A 146 -2.87 2.89 6.38
C ILE A 146 -3.38 2.46 7.75
N VAL A 147 -2.97 1.27 8.19
CA VAL A 147 -3.13 0.81 9.57
C VAL A 147 -1.84 1.16 10.31
N THR A 148 -1.94 1.93 11.38
CA THR A 148 -0.77 2.36 12.15
C THR A 148 -1.14 2.73 13.58
N HIS A 149 -0.18 2.61 14.48
CA HIS A 149 -0.24 3.15 15.84
C HIS A 149 0.40 4.56 15.94
N ASN A 150 1.01 5.06 14.86
CA ASN A 150 1.62 6.39 14.83
C ASN A 150 0.54 7.46 14.61
N SER A 151 0.24 8.23 15.66
CA SER A 151 -0.77 9.29 15.62
C SER A 151 -0.43 10.45 14.67
N LEU A 152 0.84 10.65 14.32
CA LEU A 152 1.27 11.69 13.39
C LEU A 152 0.73 11.46 11.97
N ILE A 153 0.57 10.20 11.57
CA ILE A 153 -0.03 9.85 10.27
C ILE A 153 -1.49 10.30 10.19
N ALA A 154 -2.19 10.35 11.31
CA ALA A 154 -3.58 10.85 11.33
C ALA A 154 -3.68 12.32 10.92
N GLU A 155 -2.64 13.12 11.12
CA GLU A 155 -2.65 14.55 10.78
C GLU A 155 -2.62 14.82 9.27
N ILE A 156 -2.05 13.89 8.48
CA ILE A 156 -1.94 13.97 7.02
C ILE A 156 -3.06 13.22 6.27
N ALA A 157 -3.85 12.41 6.98
CA ALA A 157 -4.92 11.61 6.40
C ALA A 157 -6.18 12.45 6.12
N ASP A 158 -6.88 12.18 5.02
CA ASP A 158 -8.17 12.81 4.69
C ASP A 158 -9.30 12.30 5.62
N ARG A 159 -9.16 11.08 6.15
CA ARG A 159 -10.10 10.45 7.08
C ARG A 159 -9.36 9.60 8.11
N VAL A 160 -9.78 9.70 9.35
CA VAL A 160 -9.24 8.92 10.47
C VAL A 160 -10.34 8.07 11.08
N ILE A 161 -10.11 6.76 11.13
CA ILE A 161 -10.99 5.79 11.77
C ILE A 161 -10.25 5.20 12.97
N ARG A 162 -10.76 5.43 14.17
CA ARG A 162 -10.18 4.85 15.39
C ARG A 162 -10.90 3.57 15.76
N LEU A 163 -10.13 2.54 16.01
CA LEU A 163 -10.63 1.22 16.43
C LEU A 163 -10.24 0.95 17.88
N LYS A 164 -11.18 0.44 18.66
CA LYS A 164 -10.95 0.00 20.04
C LYS A 164 -11.76 -1.24 20.34
N ASN A 165 -11.09 -2.27 20.86
CA ASN A 165 -11.73 -3.55 21.18
C ASN A 165 -12.58 -4.14 20.03
N GLY A 166 -12.06 -4.06 18.79
CA GLY A 166 -12.74 -4.57 17.59
C GLY A 166 -13.96 -3.75 17.12
N LYS A 167 -14.17 -2.55 17.66
CA LYS A 167 -15.28 -1.66 17.29
C LYS A 167 -14.73 -0.32 16.80
N VAL A 168 -15.51 0.35 15.93
CA VAL A 168 -15.23 1.73 15.53
C VAL A 168 -15.56 2.64 16.70
N GLU A 169 -14.54 3.32 17.26
CA GLU A 169 -14.68 4.31 18.31
C GLU A 169 -14.99 5.70 17.74
N SER A 170 -14.30 6.09 16.67
CA SER A 170 -14.58 7.32 15.93
C SER A 170 -14.31 7.16 14.43
N ASN A 171 -14.94 8.02 13.63
CA ASN A 171 -14.79 8.14 12.19
C ASN A 171 -14.88 9.61 11.82
N GLU A 172 -13.73 10.23 11.58
CA GLU A 172 -13.57 11.66 11.43
C GLU A 172 -13.02 12.03 10.07
N ILE A 173 -13.63 12.99 9.39
CA ILE A 173 -13.10 13.59 8.17
C ILE A 173 -12.18 14.72 8.57
N ASN A 174 -10.92 14.66 8.15
CA ASN A 174 -9.98 15.75 8.31
C ASN A 174 -10.19 16.77 7.19
N LYS A 175 -10.74 17.92 7.52
CA LYS A 175 -11.04 18.98 6.56
C LYS A 175 -9.81 19.74 6.05
N LYS A 176 -8.69 19.60 6.75
CA LYS A 176 -7.41 20.28 6.44
C LYS A 176 -6.26 19.36 6.81
N PRO A 177 -6.00 18.31 6.03
CA PRO A 177 -4.82 17.47 6.21
C PRO A 177 -3.56 18.35 6.14
N LYS A 178 -2.62 18.13 7.05
CA LYS A 178 -1.31 18.78 7.00
C LYS A 178 -0.50 18.28 5.82
N ASP A 179 0.43 19.10 5.35
CA ASP A 179 1.46 18.60 4.45
C ASP A 179 2.37 17.62 5.19
N ILE A 180 2.85 16.60 4.47
CA ILE A 180 3.73 15.58 5.04
C ILE A 180 5.04 16.20 5.57
N ASP A 181 5.51 17.27 4.93
CA ASP A 181 6.71 18.00 5.35
C ASP A 181 6.51 18.85 6.61
N GLU A 182 5.28 19.12 7.01
CA GLU A 182 4.95 19.87 8.23
C GLU A 182 4.87 18.98 9.48
N VAL A 183 4.86 17.66 9.31
CA VAL A 183 4.80 16.71 10.42
C VAL A 183 6.20 16.45 10.95
N VAL A 184 6.41 16.76 12.21
CA VAL A 184 7.69 16.49 12.91
C VAL A 184 7.65 15.06 13.44
N TRP A 185 8.50 14.21 12.90
CA TRP A 185 8.60 12.77 13.20
C TRP A 185 9.54 12.48 14.35
#